data_974763c00eec116a7ae4ccf2565bac9c
#
_entry.id   974763c00eec116a7ae4ccf2565bac9c
#
_cell.length_a   1.000
_cell.length_b   1.000
_cell.length_c   1.000
_cell.angle_alpha   90.00
_cell.angle_beta   90.00
_cell.angle_gamma   90.00
#
_symmetry.space_group_name_H-M   'P 1'
#
loop_
_entity.id
_entity.type
_entity.pdbx_description
1 polymer ?
#
loop_
_entity_poly.entity_id
_entity_poly.type
_entity_poly.pdbx_seq_one_letter_code
_entity_poly.pdbx_strand_id
1 'polypeptide(L)'
;MRSRLALLFLLVIFLFTTACGQQGPRPVSFMVFGEPAELKAYQDLVAAFEKQHPEIKVELIHIPSQGDYRKRLAADLVGGEPADVVLINYRRFSGLALKNAFEPLGPYLEKSESIAYDDFYALSMRAFSLNDQVVCIPQNISSLVAYYNKDLFDAAGIPHPDAGWTWDEFISASKALTLDVDSDGRVDQYGAGVEPTLIRVAPFVWQNGGKVSINNALTLADPLDLEAVQWFVDWQVTHHIVPNAEEEKAESSESRFINGRVAIYFNSRRLVPTFREITAFDWDVAPLPVGRSDATILHSDAYCLTAASQHKEDAWTFIEFANSAAGQSLIAQSGRTVPSLIQVAESDAFLDPNAKPEHSRVFLDVIPFTLRLPQQANWADVEEICDEELQRAFFGEVTALEAMQSAVERTLSLFTENE
;
A
#
# COMPACT_ATOMS: atom_id res chain seq x y z
N MET A 1 -53.52 23.94 -50.16
CA MET A 1 -52.84 22.74 -49.62
C MET A 1 -51.38 22.96 -49.30
N ARG A 2 -50.59 23.77 -50.00
CA ARG A 2 -49.16 24.00 -49.77
C ARG A 2 -48.81 24.73 -48.46
N SER A 3 -49.69 25.65 -47.96
CA SER A 3 -49.40 26.38 -46.71
C SER A 3 -49.66 25.60 -45.44
N ARG A 4 -50.51 24.55 -45.42
CA ARG A 4 -50.76 23.71 -44.26
C ARG A 4 -49.64 22.66 -44.07
N LEU A 5 -48.98 22.26 -45.14
CA LEU A 5 -47.82 21.33 -45.05
C LEU A 5 -46.59 22.02 -44.49
N ALA A 6 -46.35 23.30 -44.83
CA ALA A 6 -45.23 24.09 -44.30
C ALA A 6 -45.34 24.36 -42.79
N LEU A 7 -46.59 24.57 -42.29
CA LEU A 7 -46.83 24.78 -40.86
C LEU A 7 -46.63 23.48 -40.03
N LEU A 8 -46.98 22.32 -40.58
CA LEU A 8 -46.74 21.03 -39.95
C LEU A 8 -45.23 20.68 -39.86
N PHE A 9 -44.46 21.06 -40.91
CA PHE A 9 -43.03 20.84 -40.91
C PHE A 9 -42.26 21.73 -39.91
N LEU A 10 -42.71 22.97 -39.73
CA LEU A 10 -42.16 23.90 -38.72
C LEU A 10 -42.53 23.46 -37.30
N LEU A 11 -43.70 22.87 -37.06
CA LEU A 11 -44.13 22.38 -35.76
C LEU A 11 -43.36 21.13 -35.35
N VAL A 12 -42.99 20.23 -36.29
CA VAL A 12 -42.20 19.03 -36.07
C VAL A 12 -40.73 19.38 -35.76
N ILE A 13 -40.15 20.42 -36.40
CA ILE A 13 -38.80 20.89 -36.12
C ILE A 13 -38.72 21.53 -34.71
N PHE A 14 -39.76 22.21 -34.23
CA PHE A 14 -39.79 22.80 -32.89
C PHE A 14 -39.94 21.77 -31.77
N LEU A 15 -40.48 20.58 -32.05
CA LEU A 15 -40.61 19.47 -31.10
C LEU A 15 -39.30 18.67 -30.90
N PHE A 16 -38.34 18.77 -31.84
CA PHE A 16 -37.04 18.11 -31.72
C PHE A 16 -35.97 18.94 -30.98
N THR A 17 -36.21 20.23 -30.73
CA THR A 17 -35.25 21.12 -30.06
C THR A 17 -35.38 21.17 -28.54
N THR A 18 -36.36 20.48 -27.92
CA THR A 18 -36.57 20.46 -26.46
C THR A 18 -36.16 19.17 -25.80
N ALA A 19 -35.51 18.25 -26.52
CA ALA A 19 -34.97 17.02 -25.97
C ALA A 19 -33.47 17.12 -25.66
N CYS A 20 -32.93 18.32 -25.34
CA CYS A 20 -31.77 18.41 -24.46
C CYS A 20 -32.27 18.12 -23.04
N GLY A 21 -32.37 16.87 -22.70
CA GLY A 21 -32.48 16.45 -21.31
C GLY A 21 -31.38 17.16 -20.54
N GLN A 22 -31.73 17.95 -19.55
CA GLN A 22 -30.81 18.34 -18.51
C GLN A 22 -30.26 17.02 -17.94
N GLN A 23 -29.11 16.57 -18.45
CA GLN A 23 -28.28 15.65 -17.70
C GLN A 23 -27.96 16.43 -16.44
N GLY A 24 -28.46 15.97 -15.32
CA GLY A 24 -28.01 16.46 -14.01
C GLY A 24 -26.50 16.49 -13.96
N PRO A 25 -25.90 17.25 -13.07
CA PRO A 25 -24.44 17.28 -12.94
C PRO A 25 -23.93 15.84 -12.89
N ARG A 26 -22.89 15.54 -13.70
CA ARG A 26 -22.27 14.22 -13.69
C ARG A 26 -21.72 13.96 -12.28
N PRO A 27 -21.84 12.74 -11.74
CA PRO A 27 -21.29 12.44 -10.46
C PRO A 27 -19.75 12.56 -10.48
N VAL A 28 -19.15 12.91 -9.35
CA VAL A 28 -17.69 12.78 -9.14
C VAL A 28 -17.34 11.32 -9.23
N SER A 29 -16.48 10.95 -10.16
CA SER A 29 -15.99 9.58 -10.30
C SER A 29 -14.83 9.33 -9.36
N PHE A 30 -14.94 8.26 -8.54
CA PHE A 30 -13.91 7.85 -7.59
C PHE A 30 -13.47 6.42 -7.87
N MET A 31 -12.21 6.25 -8.32
CA MET A 31 -11.67 4.94 -8.68
C MET A 31 -10.74 4.40 -7.60
N VAL A 32 -11.03 3.18 -7.15
CA VAL A 32 -10.31 2.47 -6.08
C VAL A 32 -9.99 1.04 -6.46
N PHE A 33 -9.04 0.44 -5.74
CA PHE A 33 -8.75 -0.99 -5.78
C PHE A 33 -8.95 -1.60 -4.40
N GLY A 34 -8.96 -2.92 -4.34
CA GLY A 34 -8.87 -3.68 -3.10
C GLY A 34 -9.87 -4.82 -2.98
N GLU A 35 -9.72 -5.55 -1.89
CA GLU A 35 -10.54 -6.71 -1.53
C GLU A 35 -11.96 -6.30 -1.09
N PRO A 36 -12.91 -7.24 -0.93
CA PRO A 36 -14.29 -6.93 -0.58
C PRO A 36 -14.47 -6.06 0.68
N ALA A 37 -13.61 -6.23 1.69
CA ALA A 37 -13.66 -5.43 2.91
C ALA A 37 -13.31 -3.96 2.65
N GLU A 38 -12.37 -3.69 1.72
CA GLU A 38 -12.02 -2.34 1.29
C GLU A 38 -13.14 -1.71 0.49
N LEU A 39 -13.72 -2.46 -0.45
CA LEU A 39 -14.86 -1.98 -1.23
C LEU A 39 -16.00 -1.54 -0.29
N LYS A 40 -16.30 -2.35 0.74
CA LYS A 40 -17.32 -2.01 1.72
C LYS A 40 -17.00 -0.69 2.44
N ALA A 41 -15.75 -0.50 2.87
CA ALA A 41 -15.33 0.73 3.53
C ALA A 41 -15.48 1.96 2.62
N TYR A 42 -15.13 1.85 1.33
CA TYR A 42 -15.33 2.94 0.37
C TYR A 42 -16.81 3.19 0.05
N GLN A 43 -17.65 2.16 0.01
CA GLN A 43 -19.11 2.32 -0.12
C GLN A 43 -19.69 3.08 1.08
N ASP A 44 -19.25 2.74 2.30
CA ASP A 44 -19.69 3.41 3.52
C ASP A 44 -19.21 4.87 3.57
N LEU A 45 -17.97 5.13 3.11
CA LEU A 45 -17.42 6.48 2.98
C LEU A 45 -18.26 7.33 2.01
N VAL A 46 -18.57 6.80 0.82
CA VAL A 46 -19.39 7.48 -0.19
C VAL A 46 -20.80 7.74 0.35
N ALA A 47 -21.43 6.75 0.98
CA ALA A 47 -22.77 6.90 1.56
C ALA A 47 -22.81 7.96 2.67
N ALA A 48 -21.77 8.03 3.52
CA ALA A 48 -21.65 9.04 4.56
C ALA A 48 -21.43 10.44 3.97
N PHE A 49 -20.60 10.54 2.95
CA PHE A 49 -20.39 11.79 2.21
C PHE A 49 -21.69 12.31 1.57
N GLU A 50 -22.37 11.49 0.78
CA GLU A 50 -23.62 11.88 0.11
C GLU A 50 -24.76 12.23 1.06
N LYS A 51 -24.73 11.69 2.28
CA LYS A 51 -25.67 12.10 3.34
C LYS A 51 -25.39 13.51 3.84
N GLN A 52 -24.14 13.92 3.89
CA GLN A 52 -23.72 15.26 4.34
C GLN A 52 -23.77 16.28 3.19
N HIS A 53 -23.52 15.85 1.97
CA HIS A 53 -23.48 16.63 0.74
C HIS A 53 -24.47 16.05 -0.30
N PRO A 54 -25.80 16.19 -0.07
CA PRO A 54 -26.81 15.54 -0.94
C PRO A 54 -26.81 16.07 -2.37
N GLU A 55 -26.25 17.25 -2.61
CA GLU A 55 -26.08 17.90 -3.91
C GLU A 55 -24.96 17.30 -4.76
N ILE A 56 -23.97 16.63 -4.14
CA ILE A 56 -22.84 15.99 -4.83
C ILE A 56 -23.06 14.47 -4.83
N LYS A 57 -22.98 13.86 -6.01
CA LYS A 57 -23.03 12.41 -6.17
C LYS A 57 -21.65 11.85 -6.48
N VAL A 58 -21.33 10.67 -5.95
CA VAL A 58 -20.04 9.99 -6.17
C VAL A 58 -20.28 8.65 -6.84
N GLU A 59 -19.70 8.45 -8.01
CA GLU A 59 -19.66 7.17 -8.71
C GLU A 59 -18.41 6.41 -8.29
N LEU A 60 -18.58 5.37 -7.46
CA LEU A 60 -17.48 4.51 -7.01
C LEU A 60 -17.13 3.47 -8.08
N ILE A 61 -15.93 3.55 -8.63
CA ILE A 61 -15.38 2.63 -9.63
C ILE A 61 -14.39 1.70 -8.91
N HIS A 62 -14.76 0.45 -8.71
CA HIS A 62 -13.93 -0.53 -8.02
C HIS A 62 -13.29 -1.53 -8.96
N ILE A 63 -11.97 -1.70 -8.85
CA ILE A 63 -11.18 -2.69 -9.58
C ILE A 63 -10.46 -3.56 -8.54
N PRO A 64 -10.86 -4.83 -8.34
CA PRO A 64 -10.32 -5.66 -7.25
C PRO A 64 -8.79 -5.83 -7.31
N SER A 65 -8.26 -6.14 -8.48
CA SER A 65 -6.83 -6.35 -8.69
C SER A 65 -6.07 -5.04 -8.76
N GLN A 66 -5.06 -4.86 -7.89
CA GLN A 66 -4.19 -3.70 -7.94
C GLN A 66 -3.40 -3.60 -9.27
N GLY A 67 -3.05 -4.75 -9.88
CA GLY A 67 -2.41 -4.79 -11.19
C GLY A 67 -3.31 -4.26 -12.30
N ASP A 68 -4.56 -4.71 -12.32
CA ASP A 68 -5.55 -4.27 -13.33
C ASP A 68 -5.97 -2.81 -13.09
N TYR A 69 -6.08 -2.38 -11.84
CA TYR A 69 -6.26 -0.98 -11.48
C TYR A 69 -5.19 -0.08 -12.11
N ARG A 70 -3.91 -0.46 -11.95
CA ARG A 70 -2.79 0.31 -12.52
C ARG A 70 -2.84 0.38 -14.05
N LYS A 71 -3.15 -0.76 -14.72
CA LYS A 71 -3.31 -0.81 -16.18
C LYS A 71 -4.46 0.07 -16.65
N ARG A 72 -5.60 0.01 -15.96
CA ARG A 72 -6.78 0.81 -16.28
C ARG A 72 -6.50 2.30 -16.08
N LEU A 73 -5.95 2.71 -14.94
CA LEU A 73 -5.59 4.10 -14.67
C LEU A 73 -4.62 4.65 -15.72
N ALA A 74 -3.59 3.89 -16.09
CA ALA A 74 -2.65 4.30 -17.13
C ALA A 74 -3.34 4.51 -18.49
N ALA A 75 -4.26 3.61 -18.86
CA ALA A 75 -5.03 3.73 -20.11
C ALA A 75 -5.97 4.94 -20.09
N ASP A 76 -6.67 5.18 -18.98
CA ASP A 76 -7.60 6.30 -18.82
C ASP A 76 -6.85 7.65 -18.83
N LEU A 77 -5.67 7.74 -18.21
CA LEU A 77 -4.81 8.94 -18.26
C LEU A 77 -4.31 9.24 -19.69
N VAL A 78 -3.90 8.21 -20.44
CA VAL A 78 -3.50 8.36 -21.85
C VAL A 78 -4.68 8.75 -22.73
N GLY A 79 -5.87 8.18 -22.44
CA GLY A 79 -7.12 8.50 -23.14
C GLY A 79 -7.67 9.89 -22.83
N GLY A 80 -7.18 10.56 -21.79
CA GLY A 80 -7.63 11.89 -21.36
C GLY A 80 -8.96 11.87 -20.60
N GLU A 81 -9.42 10.70 -20.17
CA GLU A 81 -10.70 10.53 -19.46
C GLU A 81 -10.50 9.71 -18.15
N PRO A 82 -9.54 10.07 -17.26
CA PRO A 82 -9.42 9.42 -15.96
C PRO A 82 -10.59 9.76 -15.04
N ALA A 83 -10.79 8.94 -14.01
CA ALA A 83 -11.70 9.27 -12.92
C ALA A 83 -11.25 10.60 -12.24
N ASP A 84 -12.20 11.34 -11.66
CA ASP A 84 -11.93 12.63 -11.00
C ASP A 84 -11.01 12.43 -9.78
N VAL A 85 -11.30 11.44 -8.97
CA VAL A 85 -10.51 11.07 -7.79
C VAL A 85 -9.98 9.66 -7.93
N VAL A 86 -8.69 9.48 -7.67
CA VAL A 86 -8.00 8.18 -7.76
C VAL A 86 -7.19 7.91 -6.50
N LEU A 87 -7.06 6.63 -6.13
CA LEU A 87 -6.23 6.19 -5.01
C LEU A 87 -4.84 5.79 -5.52
N ILE A 88 -3.79 6.45 -5.05
CA ILE A 88 -2.43 6.25 -5.53
C ILE A 88 -1.50 5.80 -4.39
N ASN A 89 -0.77 4.71 -4.63
CA ASN A 89 0.34 4.33 -3.75
C ASN A 89 1.55 5.25 -3.95
N TYR A 90 2.23 5.65 -2.85
CA TYR A 90 3.32 6.63 -2.89
C TYR A 90 4.46 6.23 -3.85
N ARG A 91 4.75 4.93 -4.00
CA ARG A 91 5.80 4.41 -4.88
C ARG A 91 5.50 4.60 -6.38
N ARG A 92 4.24 4.88 -6.72
CA ARG A 92 3.77 5.14 -8.11
C ARG A 92 3.45 6.63 -8.31
N PHE A 93 3.41 7.39 -7.21
CA PHE A 93 3.02 8.79 -7.22
C PHE A 93 3.94 9.65 -8.10
N SER A 94 5.27 9.56 -7.91
CA SER A 94 6.24 10.43 -8.59
C SER A 94 6.17 10.29 -10.11
N GLY A 95 6.06 9.06 -10.63
CA GLY A 95 5.98 8.81 -12.07
C GLY A 95 4.76 9.43 -12.74
N LEU A 96 3.66 9.62 -12.01
CA LEU A 96 2.45 10.26 -12.51
C LEU A 96 2.47 11.78 -12.23
N ALA A 97 2.90 12.19 -11.04
CA ALA A 97 2.96 13.59 -10.64
C ALA A 97 3.91 14.42 -11.52
N LEU A 98 5.08 13.88 -11.87
CA LEU A 98 6.04 14.50 -12.79
C LEU A 98 5.49 14.67 -14.22
N LYS A 99 4.51 13.87 -14.61
CA LYS A 99 3.76 13.99 -15.87
C LYS A 99 2.54 14.92 -15.77
N ASN A 100 2.38 15.64 -14.66
CA ASN A 100 1.24 16.52 -14.36
C ASN A 100 -0.12 15.79 -14.43
N ALA A 101 -0.18 14.52 -14.02
CA ALA A 101 -1.41 13.76 -14.02
C ALA A 101 -2.41 14.23 -12.95
N PHE A 102 -1.95 14.96 -11.93
CA PHE A 102 -2.74 15.38 -10.79
C PHE A 102 -2.81 16.90 -10.65
N GLU A 103 -3.95 17.39 -10.16
CA GLU A 103 -4.14 18.75 -9.70
C GLU A 103 -3.48 18.92 -8.32
N PRO A 104 -2.60 19.91 -8.11
CA PRO A 104 -2.02 20.16 -6.79
C PRO A 104 -3.08 20.53 -5.75
N LEU A 105 -3.13 19.81 -4.64
CA LEU A 105 -4.14 20.01 -3.60
C LEU A 105 -3.69 20.99 -2.50
N GLY A 106 -2.42 21.45 -2.50
CA GLY A 106 -1.94 22.46 -1.56
C GLY A 106 -2.83 23.70 -1.48
N PRO A 107 -3.18 24.35 -2.60
CA PRO A 107 -4.04 25.55 -2.60
C PRO A 107 -5.47 25.30 -2.10
N TYR A 108 -5.98 24.08 -2.19
CA TYR A 108 -7.28 23.70 -1.63
C TYR A 108 -7.14 23.46 -0.11
N LEU A 109 -6.09 22.75 0.31
CA LEU A 109 -5.82 22.48 1.72
C LEU A 109 -5.61 23.76 2.53
N GLU A 110 -4.94 24.77 1.98
CA GLU A 110 -4.74 26.08 2.62
C GLU A 110 -6.06 26.82 2.91
N LYS A 111 -7.13 26.52 2.17
CA LYS A 111 -8.46 27.12 2.34
C LYS A 111 -9.42 26.25 3.15
N SER A 112 -9.02 25.03 3.45
CA SER A 112 -9.83 24.09 4.22
C SER A 112 -10.02 24.59 5.66
N GLU A 113 -11.25 24.45 6.16
CA GLU A 113 -11.59 24.70 7.57
C GLU A 113 -11.66 23.40 8.38
N SER A 114 -11.60 22.23 7.71
CA SER A 114 -11.84 20.92 8.33
C SER A 114 -10.56 20.10 8.52
N ILE A 115 -9.53 20.32 7.69
CA ILE A 115 -8.24 19.64 7.76
C ILE A 115 -7.09 20.61 7.44
N ALA A 116 -5.94 20.43 8.11
CA ALA A 116 -4.72 21.19 7.87
C ALA A 116 -3.51 20.26 7.69
N TYR A 117 -2.43 20.78 7.09
CA TYR A 117 -1.22 20.00 6.84
C TYR A 117 -0.67 19.34 8.12
N ASP A 118 -0.67 20.05 9.23
CA ASP A 118 -0.09 19.60 10.49
C ASP A 118 -0.99 18.60 11.27
N ASP A 119 -2.22 18.37 10.79
CA ASP A 119 -3.10 17.33 11.35
C ASP A 119 -2.64 15.92 10.95
N PHE A 120 -1.78 15.81 9.94
CA PHE A 120 -1.31 14.54 9.38
C PHE A 120 0.13 14.24 9.79
N TYR A 121 0.48 12.96 9.81
CA TYR A 121 1.88 12.58 9.94
C TYR A 121 2.72 13.15 8.80
N ALA A 122 3.73 13.93 9.14
CA ALA A 122 4.56 14.64 8.16
C ALA A 122 5.23 13.72 7.12
N LEU A 123 5.54 12.46 7.50
CA LEU A 123 6.12 11.48 6.57
C LEU A 123 5.15 11.15 5.43
N SER A 124 3.86 10.94 5.74
CA SER A 124 2.84 10.66 4.73
C SER A 124 2.59 11.86 3.82
N MET A 125 2.51 13.08 4.39
CA MET A 125 2.36 14.31 3.59
C MET A 125 3.53 14.51 2.62
N ARG A 126 4.77 14.35 3.10
CA ARG A 126 5.96 14.43 2.23
C ARG A 126 6.01 13.36 1.15
N ALA A 127 5.42 12.18 1.39
CA ALA A 127 5.37 11.11 0.39
C ALA A 127 4.48 11.45 -0.81
N PHE A 128 3.55 12.40 -0.66
CA PHE A 128 2.64 12.85 -1.71
C PHE A 128 2.82 14.33 -2.06
N SER A 129 3.99 14.87 -1.73
CA SER A 129 4.42 16.20 -2.16
C SER A 129 5.50 16.09 -3.24
N LEU A 130 5.49 17.03 -4.18
CA LEU A 130 6.51 17.19 -5.23
C LEU A 130 7.05 18.62 -5.16
N ASN A 131 8.39 18.79 -5.04
CA ASN A 131 9.03 20.10 -4.89
C ASN A 131 8.39 20.95 -3.77
N ASP A 132 8.17 20.34 -2.61
CA ASP A 132 7.53 20.93 -1.42
C ASP A 132 6.04 21.33 -1.62
N GLN A 133 5.45 21.02 -2.77
CA GLN A 133 4.05 21.28 -3.04
C GLN A 133 3.23 20.01 -2.76
N VAL A 134 2.20 20.12 -1.93
CA VAL A 134 1.24 19.02 -1.70
C VAL A 134 0.43 18.79 -2.96
N VAL A 135 0.52 17.57 -3.49
CA VAL A 135 -0.20 17.18 -4.72
C VAL A 135 -1.39 16.28 -4.40
N CYS A 136 -1.26 15.35 -3.46
CA CYS A 136 -2.37 14.49 -3.02
C CYS A 136 -2.44 14.50 -1.48
N ILE A 137 -3.61 14.13 -0.92
CA ILE A 137 -3.79 14.04 0.53
C ILE A 137 -3.72 12.56 0.95
N PRO A 138 -2.80 12.18 1.85
CA PRO A 138 -2.63 10.78 2.25
C PRO A 138 -3.84 10.24 3.00
N GLN A 139 -4.31 9.06 2.60
CA GLN A 139 -5.35 8.31 3.31
C GLN A 139 -4.79 7.62 4.55
N ASN A 140 -3.59 7.08 4.43
CA ASN A 140 -3.00 6.22 5.46
C ASN A 140 -1.49 6.43 5.61
N ILE A 141 -0.97 5.93 6.75
CA ILE A 141 0.44 5.77 7.03
C ILE A 141 0.65 4.41 7.67
N SER A 142 0.98 3.40 6.90
CA SER A 142 1.25 2.06 7.41
C SER A 142 2.72 1.71 7.27
N SER A 143 3.11 0.59 7.84
CA SER A 143 4.48 0.08 7.82
C SER A 143 4.49 -1.43 7.67
N LEU A 144 5.66 -2.00 7.41
CA LEU A 144 5.89 -3.42 7.53
C LEU A 144 6.03 -3.80 9.00
N VAL A 145 5.36 -4.88 9.41
CA VAL A 145 5.43 -5.47 10.76
C VAL A 145 5.52 -6.99 10.65
N ALA A 146 5.84 -7.64 11.77
CA ALA A 146 5.77 -9.08 11.91
C ALA A 146 4.39 -9.48 12.49
N TYR A 147 3.60 -10.23 11.72
CA TYR A 147 2.46 -10.99 12.24
C TYR A 147 2.97 -12.29 12.80
N TYR A 148 2.49 -12.74 13.96
CA TYR A 148 2.92 -14.00 14.55
C TYR A 148 1.76 -14.82 15.11
N ASN A 149 1.88 -16.13 14.99
CA ASN A 149 0.94 -17.10 15.52
C ASN A 149 1.32 -17.39 16.99
N LYS A 150 0.53 -16.86 17.94
CA LYS A 150 0.79 -16.99 19.38
C LYS A 150 0.80 -18.45 19.83
N ASP A 151 -0.11 -19.26 19.31
CA ASP A 151 -0.25 -20.65 19.71
C ASP A 151 0.99 -21.48 19.35
N LEU A 152 1.63 -21.20 18.21
CA LEU A 152 2.88 -21.88 17.83
C LEU A 152 4.06 -21.47 18.71
N PHE A 153 4.15 -20.20 19.11
CA PHE A 153 5.16 -19.73 20.05
C PHE A 153 4.97 -20.34 21.42
N ASP A 154 3.73 -20.37 21.93
CA ASP A 154 3.39 -20.95 23.22
C ASP A 154 3.66 -22.45 23.23
N ALA A 155 3.29 -23.18 22.19
CA ALA A 155 3.54 -24.63 22.07
C ALA A 155 5.02 -24.98 22.05
N ALA A 156 5.86 -24.10 21.48
CA ALA A 156 7.32 -24.27 21.45
C ALA A 156 8.00 -23.74 22.73
N GLY A 157 7.28 -23.06 23.62
CA GLY A 157 7.85 -22.41 24.81
C GLY A 157 8.80 -21.25 24.47
N ILE A 158 8.58 -20.58 23.33
CA ILE A 158 9.36 -19.45 22.85
C ILE A 158 8.64 -18.16 23.25
N PRO A 159 9.33 -17.16 23.81
CA PRO A 159 8.74 -15.86 24.09
C PRO A 159 8.16 -15.22 22.83
N HIS A 160 7.00 -14.55 22.93
CA HIS A 160 6.45 -13.77 21.84
C HIS A 160 7.39 -12.64 21.42
N PRO A 161 7.46 -12.30 20.12
CA PRO A 161 8.25 -11.16 19.66
C PRO A 161 7.75 -9.87 20.32
N ASP A 162 8.66 -9.03 20.78
CA ASP A 162 8.37 -7.73 21.35
C ASP A 162 9.26 -6.61 20.75
N ALA A 163 9.13 -5.39 21.27
CA ALA A 163 9.95 -4.29 20.79
C ALA A 163 11.43 -4.54 21.16
N GLY A 164 12.29 -4.50 20.14
CA GLY A 164 13.73 -4.68 20.30
C GLY A 164 14.23 -6.12 20.14
N TRP A 165 13.35 -7.09 19.81
CA TRP A 165 13.84 -8.40 19.41
C TRP A 165 14.76 -8.30 18.19
N THR A 166 15.81 -9.15 18.17
CA THR A 166 16.93 -9.01 17.24
C THR A 166 16.82 -9.93 16.02
N TRP A 167 17.65 -9.68 15.00
CA TRP A 167 17.82 -10.59 13.86
C TRP A 167 18.20 -12.00 14.28
N ASP A 168 19.09 -12.16 15.29
CA ASP A 168 19.50 -13.46 15.80
C ASP A 168 18.38 -14.19 16.53
N GLU A 169 17.57 -13.48 17.30
CA GLU A 169 16.38 -14.02 17.97
C GLU A 169 15.34 -14.45 16.96
N PHE A 170 15.11 -13.64 15.90
CA PHE A 170 14.24 -14.03 14.79
C PHE A 170 14.69 -15.32 14.12
N ILE A 171 15.96 -15.44 13.74
CA ILE A 171 16.50 -16.66 13.11
C ILE A 171 16.38 -17.85 14.05
N SER A 172 16.68 -17.66 15.34
CA SER A 172 16.61 -18.72 16.35
C SER A 172 15.18 -19.22 16.55
N ALA A 173 14.22 -18.31 16.71
CA ALA A 173 12.80 -18.64 16.84
C ALA A 173 12.28 -19.33 15.57
N SER A 174 12.60 -18.78 14.40
CA SER A 174 12.14 -19.34 13.13
C SER A 174 12.69 -20.75 12.88
N LYS A 175 13.94 -21.03 13.24
CA LYS A 175 14.50 -22.40 13.17
C LYS A 175 13.77 -23.37 14.10
N ALA A 176 13.48 -22.95 15.31
CA ALA A 176 12.78 -23.79 16.29
C ALA A 176 11.30 -24.03 15.91
N LEU A 177 10.70 -23.12 15.13
CA LEU A 177 9.32 -23.18 14.65
C LEU A 177 9.20 -23.80 13.24
N THR A 178 10.31 -24.21 12.61
CA THR A 178 10.31 -24.93 11.32
C THR A 178 10.33 -26.42 11.60
N LEU A 179 9.21 -27.10 11.30
CA LEU A 179 8.97 -28.47 11.74
C LEU A 179 8.48 -29.38 10.62
N ASP A 180 9.02 -30.59 10.58
CA ASP A 180 8.44 -31.78 9.94
C ASP A 180 7.62 -32.49 11.04
N VAL A 181 6.29 -32.26 11.03
CA VAL A 181 5.40 -32.67 12.13
C VAL A 181 5.10 -34.17 12.07
N ASP A 182 5.02 -34.74 10.86
CA ASP A 182 4.65 -36.13 10.66
C ASP A 182 5.88 -37.04 10.37
N SER A 183 7.08 -36.46 10.31
CA SER A 183 8.36 -37.14 10.07
C SER A 183 8.44 -37.83 8.70
N ASP A 184 7.82 -37.27 7.69
CA ASP A 184 7.88 -37.79 6.31
C ASP A 184 9.09 -37.23 5.52
N GLY A 185 9.88 -36.38 6.12
CA GLY A 185 11.04 -35.71 5.54
C GLY A 185 10.74 -34.41 4.83
N ARG A 186 9.51 -33.87 4.95
CA ARG A 186 9.09 -32.59 4.42
C ARG A 186 8.74 -31.63 5.56
N VAL A 187 8.91 -30.34 5.29
CA VAL A 187 8.50 -29.31 6.26
C VAL A 187 7.01 -29.05 6.14
N ASP A 188 6.27 -29.25 7.23
CA ASP A 188 4.84 -28.98 7.35
C ASP A 188 4.55 -27.57 7.85
N GLN A 189 5.41 -27.07 8.74
CA GLN A 189 5.32 -25.78 9.40
C GLN A 189 6.62 -25.01 9.20
N TYR A 190 6.53 -23.79 8.67
CA TYR A 190 7.67 -22.88 8.50
C TYR A 190 7.71 -21.84 9.62
N GLY A 191 8.94 -21.51 10.07
CA GLY A 191 9.16 -20.49 11.09
C GLY A 191 8.85 -19.09 10.59
N ALA A 192 9.06 -18.84 9.29
CA ALA A 192 8.77 -17.55 8.70
C ALA A 192 8.16 -17.66 7.29
N GLY A 193 7.53 -16.57 6.84
CA GLY A 193 7.03 -16.39 5.49
C GLY A 193 7.16 -14.94 5.04
N VAL A 194 7.54 -14.74 3.79
CA VAL A 194 7.70 -13.40 3.19
C VAL A 194 7.65 -13.48 1.67
N GLU A 195 7.15 -12.44 1.02
CA GLU A 195 7.35 -12.24 -0.41
C GLU A 195 8.75 -11.64 -0.63
N PRO A 196 9.67 -12.26 -1.37
CA PRO A 196 11.01 -11.72 -1.59
C PRO A 196 10.99 -10.57 -2.61
N THR A 197 10.75 -9.35 -2.12
CA THR A 197 10.65 -8.11 -2.88
C THR A 197 11.49 -7.00 -2.25
N LEU A 198 11.83 -5.99 -3.03
CA LEU A 198 12.61 -4.83 -2.57
C LEU A 198 11.98 -4.19 -1.34
N ILE A 199 10.66 -4.04 -1.32
CA ILE A 199 9.95 -3.43 -0.18
C ILE A 199 9.97 -4.30 1.09
N ARG A 200 10.34 -5.56 0.99
CA ARG A 200 10.50 -6.46 2.14
C ARG A 200 11.94 -6.49 2.66
N VAL A 201 12.92 -6.37 1.78
CA VAL A 201 14.33 -6.36 2.17
C VAL A 201 14.84 -4.97 2.56
N ALA A 202 14.30 -3.90 1.99
CA ALA A 202 14.74 -2.52 2.24
C ALA A 202 14.80 -2.12 3.73
N PRO A 203 13.83 -2.48 4.60
CA PRO A 203 13.97 -2.24 6.03
C PRO A 203 15.25 -2.81 6.62
N PHE A 204 15.60 -4.04 6.28
CA PHE A 204 16.80 -4.72 6.79
C PHE A 204 18.09 -4.09 6.25
N VAL A 205 18.08 -3.62 5.00
CA VAL A 205 19.19 -2.83 4.44
C VAL A 205 19.40 -1.56 5.27
N TRP A 206 18.35 -0.80 5.57
CA TRP A 206 18.45 0.41 6.40
C TRP A 206 18.86 0.10 7.83
N GLN A 207 18.34 -0.97 8.43
CA GLN A 207 18.73 -1.42 9.77
C GLN A 207 20.21 -1.76 9.85
N ASN A 208 20.81 -2.25 8.76
CA ASN A 208 22.25 -2.54 8.68
C ASN A 208 23.13 -1.31 8.39
N GLY A 209 22.51 -0.12 8.24
CA GLY A 209 23.19 1.14 7.88
C GLY A 209 23.40 1.36 6.39
N GLY A 210 22.82 0.48 5.56
CA GLY A 210 22.74 0.64 4.10
C GLY A 210 21.71 1.69 3.68
N LYS A 211 21.54 1.90 2.36
CA LYS A 211 20.74 3.02 1.86
C LYS A 211 19.77 2.69 0.72
N VAL A 212 19.88 1.51 0.10
CA VAL A 212 19.12 1.10 -1.10
C VAL A 212 19.48 1.92 -2.34
N SER A 213 19.56 3.24 -2.23
CA SER A 213 20.01 4.12 -3.34
C SER A 213 20.65 5.41 -2.80
N ILE A 214 21.61 5.94 -3.59
CA ILE A 214 22.30 7.23 -3.35
C ILE A 214 22.48 7.92 -4.70
N ASN A 215 22.25 9.23 -4.76
CA ASN A 215 22.56 10.06 -5.93
C ASN A 215 22.03 9.45 -7.24
N ASN A 216 20.77 9.06 -7.26
CA ASN A 216 20.13 8.43 -8.43
C ASN A 216 20.84 7.15 -8.91
N ALA A 217 21.29 6.30 -8.00
CA ALA A 217 21.81 4.98 -8.31
C ALA A 217 21.49 3.99 -7.19
N LEU A 218 21.24 2.73 -7.53
CA LEU A 218 21.09 1.67 -6.51
C LEU A 218 22.43 1.37 -5.84
N THR A 219 22.39 1.08 -4.54
CA THR A 219 23.55 0.71 -3.72
C THR A 219 23.47 -0.74 -3.22
N LEU A 220 22.51 -1.52 -3.71
CA LEU A 220 22.24 -2.89 -3.21
C LEU A 220 23.43 -3.86 -3.34
N ALA A 221 24.41 -3.55 -4.21
CA ALA A 221 25.66 -4.29 -4.31
C ALA A 221 26.78 -3.73 -3.41
N ASP A 222 26.57 -2.62 -2.70
CA ASP A 222 27.54 -2.06 -1.74
C ASP A 222 27.62 -2.92 -0.48
N PRO A 223 28.76 -2.93 0.24
CA PRO A 223 28.98 -3.90 1.31
C PRO A 223 27.92 -3.97 2.40
N LEU A 224 27.40 -2.82 2.88
CA LEU A 224 26.39 -2.80 3.95
C LEU A 224 25.01 -3.24 3.46
N ASP A 225 24.65 -2.84 2.25
CA ASP A 225 23.37 -3.20 1.62
C ASP A 225 23.39 -4.70 1.29
N LEU A 226 24.49 -5.18 0.68
CA LEU A 226 24.66 -6.58 0.30
C LEU A 226 24.69 -7.52 1.53
N GLU A 227 25.31 -7.11 2.64
CA GLU A 227 25.27 -7.87 3.90
C GLU A 227 23.83 -8.13 4.38
N ALA A 228 22.98 -7.12 4.31
CA ALA A 228 21.57 -7.26 4.69
C ALA A 228 20.76 -8.08 3.67
N VAL A 229 21.02 -7.90 2.37
CA VAL A 229 20.39 -8.72 1.32
C VAL A 229 20.79 -10.19 1.48
N GLN A 230 22.08 -10.47 1.75
CA GLN A 230 22.54 -11.84 1.99
C GLN A 230 21.87 -12.45 3.23
N TRP A 231 21.77 -11.70 4.35
CA TRP A 231 21.06 -12.16 5.53
C TRP A 231 19.59 -12.52 5.24
N PHE A 232 18.92 -11.72 4.41
CA PHE A 232 17.53 -11.99 3.99
C PHE A 232 17.44 -13.22 3.07
N VAL A 233 18.36 -13.37 2.11
CA VAL A 233 18.47 -14.52 1.21
C VAL A 233 18.76 -15.82 2.01
N ASP A 234 19.55 -15.73 3.06
CA ASP A 234 19.91 -16.87 3.93
C ASP A 234 18.69 -17.47 4.67
N TRP A 235 17.57 -16.76 4.77
CA TRP A 235 16.34 -17.35 5.34
C TRP A 235 15.92 -18.60 4.57
N GLN A 236 16.05 -18.57 3.25
CA GLN A 236 15.73 -19.71 2.39
C GLN A 236 16.96 -20.57 2.11
N VAL A 237 18.05 -19.98 1.61
CA VAL A 237 19.19 -20.74 1.06
C VAL A 237 20.01 -21.45 2.14
N THR A 238 20.19 -20.81 3.30
CA THR A 238 21.04 -21.34 4.39
C THR A 238 20.23 -21.93 5.53
N HIS A 239 19.13 -21.25 5.90
CA HIS A 239 18.38 -21.60 7.12
C HIS A 239 17.14 -22.45 6.85
N HIS A 240 16.61 -22.42 5.63
CA HIS A 240 15.40 -23.14 5.21
C HIS A 240 14.20 -22.90 6.14
N ILE A 241 14.09 -21.67 6.69
CA ILE A 241 13.02 -21.28 7.61
C ILE A 241 11.77 -20.75 6.89
N VAL A 242 11.83 -20.61 5.57
CA VAL A 242 10.76 -20.18 4.68
C VAL A 242 10.56 -21.20 3.54
N PRO A 243 9.38 -21.27 2.92
CA PRO A 243 9.13 -22.16 1.77
C PRO A 243 10.08 -21.89 0.60
N ASN A 244 10.44 -22.96 -0.15
CA ASN A 244 11.16 -22.81 -1.41
C ASN A 244 10.21 -22.38 -2.55
N ALA A 245 10.76 -22.16 -3.76
CA ALA A 245 9.99 -21.66 -4.91
C ALA A 245 8.81 -22.55 -5.30
N GLU A 246 8.99 -23.89 -5.26
CA GLU A 246 7.92 -24.84 -5.62
C GLU A 246 6.83 -24.87 -4.55
N GLU A 247 7.21 -24.83 -3.30
CA GLU A 247 6.30 -24.80 -2.15
C GLU A 247 5.53 -23.48 -2.07
N GLU A 248 6.19 -22.35 -2.31
CA GLU A 248 5.54 -21.02 -2.37
C GLU A 248 4.56 -20.93 -3.52
N LYS A 249 4.90 -21.53 -4.67
CA LYS A 249 3.99 -21.59 -5.82
C LYS A 249 2.78 -22.50 -5.55
N ALA A 250 2.98 -23.60 -4.81
CA ALA A 250 1.88 -24.52 -4.47
C ALA A 250 0.92 -23.90 -3.46
N GLU A 251 1.46 -23.18 -2.48
CA GLU A 251 0.70 -22.44 -1.47
C GLU A 251 1.54 -21.28 -0.95
N SER A 252 1.02 -20.06 -1.08
CA SER A 252 1.72 -18.86 -0.66
C SER A 252 1.96 -18.82 0.85
N SER A 253 3.02 -18.14 1.27
CA SER A 253 3.31 -17.88 2.69
C SER A 253 2.15 -17.19 3.40
N GLU A 254 1.41 -16.30 2.71
CA GLU A 254 0.18 -15.68 3.24
C GLU A 254 -0.89 -16.74 3.53
N SER A 255 -1.17 -17.63 2.58
CA SER A 255 -2.14 -18.72 2.76
C SER A 255 -1.71 -19.69 3.86
N ARG A 256 -0.40 -19.99 3.94
CA ARG A 256 0.16 -20.84 5.02
C ARG A 256 0.01 -20.20 6.40
N PHE A 257 0.16 -18.86 6.50
CA PHE A 257 -0.10 -18.15 7.76
C PHE A 257 -1.56 -18.26 8.15
N ILE A 258 -2.48 -18.00 7.22
CA ILE A 258 -3.92 -18.12 7.45
C ILE A 258 -4.30 -19.54 7.92
N ASN A 259 -3.62 -20.56 7.39
CA ASN A 259 -3.84 -21.97 7.70
C ASN A 259 -3.03 -22.46 8.93
N GLY A 260 -2.33 -21.56 9.66
CA GLY A 260 -1.56 -21.88 10.86
C GLY A 260 -0.26 -22.65 10.61
N ARG A 261 0.29 -22.63 9.37
CA ARG A 261 1.50 -23.36 8.96
C ARG A 261 2.73 -22.48 8.74
N VAL A 262 2.62 -21.19 9.03
CA VAL A 262 3.71 -20.22 9.13
C VAL A 262 3.61 -19.52 10.48
N ALA A 263 4.71 -19.49 11.22
CA ALA A 263 4.72 -18.92 12.57
C ALA A 263 4.84 -17.38 12.56
N ILE A 264 5.65 -16.81 11.66
CA ILE A 264 5.89 -15.37 11.53
C ILE A 264 5.69 -14.98 10.07
N TYR A 265 4.86 -13.95 9.81
CA TYR A 265 4.62 -13.45 8.45
C TYR A 265 4.81 -11.94 8.38
N PHE A 266 5.66 -11.47 7.45
CA PHE A 266 5.97 -10.05 7.32
C PHE A 266 5.07 -9.37 6.30
N ASN A 267 4.20 -8.48 6.76
CA ASN A 267 3.35 -7.69 5.87
C ASN A 267 2.89 -6.37 6.52
N SER A 268 2.18 -5.54 5.76
CA SER A 268 1.57 -4.31 6.24
C SER A 268 0.17 -4.55 6.82
N ARG A 269 -0.44 -3.50 7.38
CA ARG A 269 -1.78 -3.57 7.97
C ARG A 269 -2.88 -4.04 7.01
N ARG A 270 -2.65 -3.98 5.71
CA ARG A 270 -3.63 -4.40 4.68
C ARG A 270 -4.25 -5.78 4.93
N LEU A 271 -3.54 -6.66 5.62
CA LEU A 271 -3.99 -8.03 5.89
C LEU A 271 -4.85 -8.20 7.14
N VAL A 272 -4.95 -7.18 7.98
CA VAL A 272 -5.71 -7.28 9.23
C VAL A 272 -7.16 -7.70 9.01
N PRO A 273 -7.92 -7.18 8.02
CA PRO A 273 -9.28 -7.67 7.77
C PRO A 273 -9.34 -9.17 7.48
N THR A 274 -8.45 -9.67 6.62
CA THR A 274 -8.36 -11.10 6.28
C THR A 274 -7.96 -11.94 7.51
N PHE A 275 -7.00 -11.48 8.29
CA PHE A 275 -6.52 -12.23 9.45
C PHE A 275 -7.50 -12.19 10.62
N ARG A 276 -8.41 -11.21 10.69
CA ARG A 276 -9.53 -11.21 11.66
C ARG A 276 -10.49 -12.36 11.46
N GLU A 277 -10.56 -12.95 10.26
CA GLU A 277 -11.36 -14.14 9.96
C GLU A 277 -10.72 -15.45 10.46
N ILE A 278 -9.45 -15.40 10.89
CA ILE A 278 -8.77 -16.57 11.47
C ILE A 278 -9.37 -16.87 12.85
N THR A 279 -9.95 -18.06 12.99
CA THR A 279 -10.54 -18.55 14.25
C THR A 279 -9.84 -19.80 14.78
N ALA A 280 -8.90 -20.36 14.01
CA ALA A 280 -8.23 -21.61 14.33
C ALA A 280 -7.10 -21.44 15.36
N PHE A 281 -6.53 -20.25 15.48
CA PHE A 281 -5.44 -19.93 16.40
C PHE A 281 -5.46 -18.44 16.77
N ASP A 282 -4.74 -18.08 17.83
CA ASP A 282 -4.53 -16.70 18.24
C ASP A 282 -3.30 -16.08 17.56
N TRP A 283 -3.40 -14.81 17.15
CA TRP A 283 -2.33 -14.09 16.46
C TRP A 283 -2.27 -12.64 16.89
N ASP A 284 -1.10 -12.04 16.71
CA ASP A 284 -0.87 -10.64 16.98
C ASP A 284 0.23 -10.07 16.07
N VAL A 285 0.66 -8.84 16.34
CA VAL A 285 1.72 -8.13 15.60
C VAL A 285 2.83 -7.68 16.54
N ALA A 286 4.05 -7.66 15.99
CA ALA A 286 5.23 -7.09 16.61
C ALA A 286 6.00 -6.20 15.62
N PRO A 287 6.89 -5.30 16.07
CA PRO A 287 7.81 -4.61 15.18
C PRO A 287 8.67 -5.60 14.40
N LEU A 288 9.33 -5.14 13.34
CA LEU A 288 10.37 -5.95 12.69
C LEU A 288 11.52 -6.28 13.67
N PRO A 289 12.20 -7.42 13.50
CA PRO A 289 13.43 -7.68 14.28
C PRO A 289 14.47 -6.61 13.95
N VAL A 290 15.23 -6.20 14.97
CA VAL A 290 16.18 -5.10 14.92
C VAL A 290 17.56 -5.57 14.56
N GLY A 291 18.21 -4.90 13.59
CA GLY A 291 19.62 -5.09 13.25
C GLY A 291 20.53 -4.14 14.06
N ARG A 292 21.31 -3.33 13.37
CA ARG A 292 22.16 -2.29 14.01
C ARG A 292 21.34 -1.07 14.48
N SER A 293 20.16 -0.86 13.91
CA SER A 293 19.22 0.19 14.27
C SER A 293 17.80 -0.21 13.91
N ASP A 294 16.80 0.51 14.43
CA ASP A 294 15.42 0.34 14.03
C ASP A 294 15.19 0.95 12.64
N ALA A 295 14.50 0.23 11.77
CA ALA A 295 13.92 0.79 10.55
C ALA A 295 12.76 -0.09 10.06
N THR A 296 11.76 0.54 9.46
CA THR A 296 10.71 -0.11 8.67
C THR A 296 10.42 0.73 7.43
N ILE A 297 9.49 0.29 6.59
CA ILE A 297 9.19 0.95 5.32
C ILE A 297 7.77 1.50 5.31
N LEU A 298 7.60 2.67 4.70
CA LEU A 298 6.30 3.30 4.48
C LEU A 298 5.44 2.47 3.52
N HIS A 299 4.20 2.24 3.92
CA HIS A 299 3.11 1.81 3.07
C HIS A 299 2.00 2.86 3.16
N SER A 300 1.80 3.63 2.11
CA SER A 300 0.86 4.75 2.12
C SER A 300 0.19 4.91 0.77
N ASP A 301 -1.11 5.17 0.79
CA ASP A 301 -1.94 5.52 -0.34
C ASP A 301 -2.56 6.90 -0.10
N ALA A 302 -2.86 7.64 -1.17
CA ALA A 302 -3.46 8.96 -1.10
C ALA A 302 -4.60 9.11 -2.09
N TYR A 303 -5.54 9.99 -1.75
CA TYR A 303 -6.52 10.51 -2.69
C TYR A 303 -5.89 11.61 -3.52
N CYS A 304 -5.88 11.40 -4.83
CA CYS A 304 -5.37 12.37 -5.80
C CYS A 304 -6.52 12.85 -6.69
N LEU A 305 -6.60 14.14 -6.90
CA LEU A 305 -7.49 14.77 -7.89
C LEU A 305 -6.78 14.73 -9.24
N THR A 306 -7.39 14.18 -10.27
CA THR A 306 -6.78 14.16 -11.60
C THR A 306 -6.83 15.54 -12.25
N ALA A 307 -5.76 15.93 -12.94
CA ALA A 307 -5.66 17.23 -13.60
C ALA A 307 -6.75 17.44 -14.69
N ALA A 308 -7.20 16.34 -15.32
CA ALA A 308 -8.22 16.33 -16.35
C ALA A 308 -9.66 16.49 -15.83
N SER A 309 -9.87 16.36 -14.51
CA SER A 309 -11.19 16.49 -13.89
C SER A 309 -11.87 17.82 -14.26
N GLN A 310 -13.14 17.75 -14.62
CA GLN A 310 -14.00 18.91 -14.85
C GLN A 310 -14.86 19.26 -13.61
N HIS A 311 -14.72 18.48 -12.52
CA HIS A 311 -15.50 18.57 -11.28
C HIS A 311 -14.60 18.87 -10.07
N LYS A 312 -13.58 19.72 -10.23
CA LYS A 312 -12.49 19.89 -9.26
C LYS A 312 -12.96 20.30 -7.86
N GLU A 313 -13.92 21.23 -7.77
CA GLU A 313 -14.43 21.69 -6.46
C GLU A 313 -15.23 20.59 -5.77
N ASP A 314 -16.11 19.89 -6.48
CA ASP A 314 -16.88 18.78 -5.91
C ASP A 314 -15.97 17.60 -5.52
N ALA A 315 -14.97 17.30 -6.35
CA ALA A 315 -13.96 16.28 -6.10
C ALA A 315 -13.09 16.63 -4.87
N TRP A 316 -12.72 17.91 -4.72
CA TRP A 316 -12.02 18.36 -3.51
C TRP A 316 -12.91 18.21 -2.27
N THR A 317 -14.18 18.63 -2.33
CA THR A 317 -15.12 18.47 -1.21
C THR A 317 -15.20 17.00 -0.76
N PHE A 318 -15.19 16.06 -1.72
CA PHE A 318 -15.13 14.63 -1.40
C PHE A 318 -13.79 14.22 -0.77
N ILE A 319 -12.64 14.66 -1.33
CA ILE A 319 -11.30 14.36 -0.79
C ILE A 319 -11.15 14.93 0.63
N GLU A 320 -11.62 16.16 0.85
CA GLU A 320 -11.58 16.81 2.16
C GLU A 320 -12.40 16.01 3.19
N PHE A 321 -13.62 15.62 2.84
CA PHE A 321 -14.45 14.76 3.70
C PHE A 321 -13.77 13.41 3.96
N ALA A 322 -13.25 12.76 2.92
CA ALA A 322 -12.57 11.45 3.05
C ALA A 322 -11.37 11.50 3.98
N ASN A 323 -10.69 12.66 4.08
CA ASN A 323 -9.55 12.90 4.95
C ASN A 323 -9.92 13.60 6.28
N SER A 324 -11.19 13.92 6.51
CA SER A 324 -11.66 14.41 7.80
C SER A 324 -11.66 13.31 8.87
N ALA A 325 -11.83 13.68 10.13
CA ALA A 325 -11.96 12.71 11.22
C ALA A 325 -13.09 11.69 10.98
N ALA A 326 -14.21 12.11 10.41
CA ALA A 326 -15.33 11.23 10.08
C ALA A 326 -14.96 10.24 8.97
N GLY A 327 -14.38 10.73 7.87
CA GLY A 327 -14.00 9.89 6.72
C GLY A 327 -12.90 8.89 7.07
N GLN A 328 -11.82 9.34 7.70
CA GLN A 328 -10.71 8.45 8.08
C GLN A 328 -11.13 7.43 9.16
N SER A 329 -12.05 7.78 10.07
CA SER A 329 -12.58 6.81 11.05
C SER A 329 -13.34 5.68 10.37
N LEU A 330 -14.16 5.96 9.35
CA LEU A 330 -14.86 4.93 8.58
C LEU A 330 -13.90 3.95 7.91
N ILE A 331 -12.84 4.47 7.30
CA ILE A 331 -11.81 3.63 6.66
C ILE A 331 -11.01 2.84 7.70
N ALA A 332 -10.63 3.47 8.83
CA ALA A 332 -9.86 2.81 9.89
C ALA A 332 -10.61 1.62 10.52
N GLN A 333 -11.93 1.73 10.71
CA GLN A 333 -12.77 0.67 11.26
C GLN A 333 -12.79 -0.60 10.40
N SER A 334 -12.49 -0.51 9.11
CA SER A 334 -12.28 -1.69 8.27
C SER A 334 -11.11 -2.56 8.75
N GLY A 335 -10.21 -2.00 9.55
CA GLY A 335 -8.98 -2.64 10.04
C GLY A 335 -7.80 -2.56 9.07
N ARG A 336 -8.03 -2.17 7.81
CA ARG A 336 -7.03 -2.25 6.73
C ARG A 336 -5.98 -1.14 6.77
N THR A 337 -6.32 0.02 7.25
CA THR A 337 -5.44 1.20 7.19
C THR A 337 -5.00 1.65 8.58
N VAL A 338 -3.82 2.26 8.64
CA VAL A 338 -3.39 3.12 9.74
C VAL A 338 -3.71 4.55 9.31
N PRO A 339 -4.61 5.28 9.98
CA PRO A 339 -4.98 6.61 9.55
C PRO A 339 -3.78 7.55 9.44
N SER A 340 -3.74 8.37 8.40
CA SER A 340 -2.72 9.42 8.27
C SER A 340 -3.02 10.63 9.14
N LEU A 341 -4.30 10.85 9.47
CA LEU A 341 -4.76 11.90 10.39
C LEU A 341 -4.46 11.48 11.84
N ILE A 342 -3.57 12.21 12.50
CA ILE A 342 -3.03 11.87 13.83
C ILE A 342 -4.16 11.66 14.87
N GLN A 343 -5.16 12.53 14.86
CA GLN A 343 -6.29 12.47 15.78
C GLN A 343 -7.04 11.13 15.67
N VAL A 344 -7.21 10.59 14.47
CA VAL A 344 -7.92 9.33 14.25
C VAL A 344 -7.01 8.14 14.56
N ALA A 345 -5.72 8.23 14.20
CA ALA A 345 -4.75 7.19 14.52
C ALA A 345 -4.60 6.94 16.03
N GLU A 346 -4.71 8.00 16.83
CA GLU A 346 -4.61 7.93 18.30
C GLU A 346 -5.98 7.68 18.99
N SER A 347 -7.04 7.37 18.23
CA SER A 347 -8.38 7.13 18.75
C SER A 347 -8.78 5.65 18.72
N ASP A 348 -9.88 5.32 19.40
CA ASP A 348 -10.49 3.98 19.39
C ASP A 348 -11.01 3.57 17.98
N ALA A 349 -11.13 4.50 17.04
CA ALA A 349 -11.46 4.15 15.65
C ALA A 349 -10.35 3.29 15.00
N PHE A 350 -9.11 3.45 15.43
CA PHE A 350 -7.96 2.66 15.00
C PHE A 350 -7.46 1.70 16.09
N LEU A 351 -7.36 2.16 17.35
CA LEU A 351 -6.83 1.43 18.49
C LEU A 351 -7.92 0.67 19.27
N ASP A 352 -8.96 0.17 18.58
CA ASP A 352 -10.05 -0.59 19.21
C ASP A 352 -9.50 -1.73 20.07
N PRO A 353 -9.68 -1.68 21.41
CA PRO A 353 -9.15 -2.69 22.32
C PRO A 353 -9.88 -4.04 22.22
N ASN A 354 -11.01 -4.08 21.51
CA ASN A 354 -11.82 -5.29 21.33
C ASN A 354 -11.57 -5.97 19.97
N ALA A 355 -10.69 -5.42 19.15
CA ALA A 355 -10.41 -5.94 17.82
C ALA A 355 -8.94 -6.34 17.66
N LYS A 356 -8.69 -7.45 16.96
CA LYS A 356 -7.32 -7.85 16.60
C LYS A 356 -6.71 -6.92 15.53
N PRO A 357 -5.37 -6.76 15.52
CA PRO A 357 -4.42 -7.28 16.50
C PRO A 357 -4.55 -6.56 17.85
N GLU A 358 -4.25 -7.25 18.94
CA GLU A 358 -4.28 -6.70 20.29
C GLU A 358 -3.29 -5.53 20.43
N HIS A 359 -2.10 -5.68 19.84
CA HIS A 359 -1.05 -4.67 19.85
C HIS A 359 -1.09 -3.75 18.62
N SER A 360 -2.28 -3.29 18.21
CA SER A 360 -2.45 -2.33 17.08
C SER A 360 -1.56 -1.08 17.17
N ARG A 361 -1.18 -0.66 18.39
CA ARG A 361 -0.29 0.49 18.62
C ARG A 361 1.11 0.31 17.99
N VAL A 362 1.57 -0.92 17.79
CA VAL A 362 2.84 -1.21 17.09
C VAL A 362 2.95 -0.45 15.76
N PHE A 363 1.86 -0.31 15.01
CA PHE A 363 1.88 0.43 13.75
C PHE A 363 2.12 1.93 13.92
N LEU A 364 1.82 2.50 15.08
CA LEU A 364 2.09 3.92 15.41
C LEU A 364 3.49 4.07 15.99
N ASP A 365 3.91 3.15 16.85
CA ASP A 365 5.19 3.20 17.56
C ASP A 365 6.38 3.10 16.61
N VAL A 366 6.21 2.46 15.44
CA VAL A 366 7.26 2.34 14.41
C VAL A 366 7.32 3.54 13.44
N ILE A 367 6.35 4.48 13.48
CA ILE A 367 6.34 5.65 12.58
C ILE A 367 7.65 6.47 12.65
N PRO A 368 8.25 6.72 13.84
CA PRO A 368 9.52 7.44 13.93
C PRO A 368 10.70 6.79 13.18
N PHE A 369 10.65 5.48 12.97
CA PHE A 369 11.67 4.66 12.30
C PHE A 369 11.28 4.30 10.87
N THR A 370 10.15 4.81 10.39
CA THR A 370 9.63 4.51 9.05
C THR A 370 10.37 5.34 8.01
N LEU A 371 10.96 4.67 7.04
CA LEU A 371 11.64 5.26 5.91
C LEU A 371 10.84 5.05 4.63
N ARG A 372 11.16 5.78 3.58
CA ARG A 372 10.53 5.64 2.25
C ARG A 372 11.57 5.42 1.17
N LEU A 373 11.15 4.72 0.14
CA LEU A 373 11.92 4.57 -1.09
C LEU A 373 11.99 5.91 -1.86
N PRO A 374 12.95 6.09 -2.77
CA PRO A 374 13.10 7.30 -3.56
C PRO A 374 11.85 7.69 -4.36
N GLN A 375 11.64 8.99 -4.52
CA GLN A 375 10.61 9.55 -5.39
C GLN A 375 11.23 9.87 -6.77
N GLN A 376 11.12 8.93 -7.70
CA GLN A 376 11.64 9.07 -9.07
C GLN A 376 10.58 8.64 -10.10
N ALA A 377 10.66 9.18 -11.30
CA ALA A 377 9.68 8.90 -12.36
C ALA A 377 9.62 7.40 -12.70
N ASN A 378 10.76 6.75 -12.80
CA ASN A 378 10.90 5.36 -13.24
C ASN A 378 11.08 4.38 -12.06
N TRP A 379 10.75 4.81 -10.81
CA TRP A 379 10.94 3.94 -9.63
C TRP A 379 10.16 2.63 -9.72
N ALA A 380 9.03 2.63 -10.42
CA ALA A 380 8.24 1.42 -10.64
C ALA A 380 9.02 0.33 -11.39
N ASP A 381 9.76 0.73 -12.41
CA ASP A 381 10.55 -0.17 -13.25
C ASP A 381 11.82 -0.62 -12.49
N VAL A 382 12.42 0.29 -11.70
CA VAL A 382 13.54 -0.04 -10.80
C VAL A 382 13.12 -1.11 -9.80
N GLU A 383 11.96 -0.94 -9.17
CA GLU A 383 11.42 -1.89 -8.18
C GLU A 383 11.17 -3.26 -8.81
N GLU A 384 10.57 -3.32 -10.01
CA GLU A 384 10.30 -4.58 -10.74
C GLU A 384 11.58 -5.34 -11.04
N ILE A 385 12.63 -4.65 -11.54
CA ILE A 385 13.94 -5.26 -11.80
C ILE A 385 14.57 -5.78 -10.49
N CYS A 386 14.52 -5.00 -9.42
CA CYS A 386 15.03 -5.44 -8.12
C CYS A 386 14.29 -6.66 -7.59
N ASP A 387 12.96 -6.69 -7.73
CA ASP A 387 12.13 -7.80 -7.28
C ASP A 387 12.47 -9.09 -8.05
N GLU A 388 12.64 -9.02 -9.38
CA GLU A 388 13.07 -10.15 -10.21
C GLU A 388 14.42 -10.72 -9.76
N GLU A 389 15.43 -9.87 -9.62
CA GLU A 389 16.77 -10.31 -9.24
C GLU A 389 16.82 -10.82 -7.79
N LEU A 390 16.11 -10.16 -6.87
CA LEU A 390 16.02 -10.60 -5.48
C LEU A 390 15.36 -11.98 -5.38
N GLN A 391 14.29 -12.25 -6.13
CA GLN A 391 13.63 -13.55 -6.15
C GLN A 391 14.59 -14.64 -6.63
N ARG A 392 15.40 -14.39 -7.68
CA ARG A 392 16.39 -15.33 -8.17
C ARG A 392 17.44 -15.70 -7.10
N ALA A 393 17.90 -14.68 -6.35
CA ALA A 393 18.83 -14.92 -5.25
C ALA A 393 18.16 -15.66 -4.09
N PHE A 394 16.96 -15.22 -3.70
CA PHE A 394 16.22 -15.78 -2.57
C PHE A 394 15.91 -17.27 -2.75
N PHE A 395 15.63 -17.69 -3.97
CA PHE A 395 15.37 -19.09 -4.29
C PHE A 395 16.62 -19.86 -4.77
N GLY A 396 17.82 -19.27 -4.62
CA GLY A 396 19.09 -19.96 -4.82
C GLY A 396 19.48 -20.20 -6.29
N GLU A 397 18.86 -19.48 -7.25
CA GLU A 397 19.25 -19.57 -8.67
C GLU A 397 20.59 -18.90 -8.96
N VAL A 398 20.88 -17.80 -8.25
CA VAL A 398 22.12 -17.02 -8.30
C VAL A 398 22.53 -16.59 -6.91
N THR A 399 23.76 -16.12 -6.71
CA THR A 399 24.17 -15.52 -5.44
C THR A 399 23.54 -14.14 -5.23
N ALA A 400 23.42 -13.71 -3.97
CA ALA A 400 22.94 -12.35 -3.66
C ALA A 400 23.81 -11.27 -4.36
N LEU A 401 25.12 -11.45 -4.43
CA LEU A 401 26.03 -10.53 -5.10
C LEU A 401 25.73 -10.44 -6.60
N GLU A 402 25.62 -11.57 -7.30
CA GLU A 402 25.32 -11.60 -8.75
C GLU A 402 23.96 -10.94 -9.03
N ALA A 403 22.94 -11.24 -8.22
CA ALA A 403 21.62 -10.66 -8.36
C ALA A 403 21.64 -9.13 -8.17
N MET A 404 22.29 -8.64 -7.11
CA MET A 404 22.33 -7.20 -6.84
C MET A 404 23.20 -6.44 -7.82
N GLN A 405 24.29 -7.04 -8.34
CA GLN A 405 25.07 -6.46 -9.44
C GLN A 405 24.23 -6.35 -10.71
N SER A 406 23.47 -7.40 -11.04
CA SER A 406 22.53 -7.37 -12.19
C SER A 406 21.46 -6.30 -12.02
N ALA A 407 20.85 -6.17 -10.84
CA ALA A 407 19.85 -5.15 -10.55
C ALA A 407 20.44 -3.72 -10.73
N VAL A 408 21.64 -3.47 -10.19
CA VAL A 408 22.34 -2.19 -10.35
C VAL A 408 22.58 -1.89 -11.83
N GLU A 409 23.12 -2.83 -12.59
CA GLU A 409 23.44 -2.65 -14.01
C GLU A 409 22.18 -2.39 -14.85
N ARG A 410 21.14 -3.20 -14.67
CA ARG A 410 19.87 -3.10 -15.42
C ARG A 410 19.12 -1.81 -15.17
N THR A 411 19.33 -1.18 -14.02
CA THR A 411 18.62 0.05 -13.62
C THR A 411 19.37 1.34 -13.95
N LEU A 412 20.65 1.29 -14.38
CA LEU A 412 21.46 2.49 -14.63
C LEU A 412 20.78 3.48 -15.58
N SER A 413 20.19 3.03 -16.69
CA SER A 413 19.53 3.89 -17.66
C SER A 413 18.28 4.56 -17.11
N LEU A 414 17.57 3.91 -16.17
CA LEU A 414 16.33 4.43 -15.57
C LEU A 414 16.59 5.64 -14.66
N PHE A 415 17.80 5.78 -14.16
CA PHE A 415 18.20 6.91 -13.33
C PHE A 415 18.71 8.12 -14.13
N THR A 416 19.21 7.90 -15.34
CA THR A 416 19.82 8.96 -16.19
C THR A 416 18.81 9.68 -17.08
N GLU A 417 17.63 9.13 -17.33
CA GLU A 417 16.59 9.72 -18.18
C GLU A 417 15.84 10.91 -17.53
N ASN A 418 16.20 11.32 -16.31
CA ASN A 418 15.54 12.38 -15.53
C ASN A 418 16.40 13.64 -15.33
N GLU A 419 17.50 13.81 -16.05
CA GLU A 419 18.26 15.07 -16.16
C GLU A 419 17.81 15.89 -17.43
#